data_20f694ba37337292b7e7e3a0f127449e
#
_entry.id   20f694ba37337292b7e7e3a0f127449e
#
_cell.length_a   1.000
_cell.length_b   1.000
_cell.length_c   1.000
_cell.angle_alpha   90.00
_cell.angle_beta   90.00
_cell.angle_gamma   90.00
#
_symmetry.space_group_name_H-M   'P 1'
#
loop_
_entity.id
_entity.type
_entity.pdbx_description
1 polymer ?
#
loop_
_entity_poly.entity_id
_entity_poly.type
_entity_poly.pdbx_seq_one_letter_code
_entity_poly.pdbx_strand_id
1 'polypeptide(L)'
;TKPIPKGDLGIYPLYVEQQSFQPKELFNLNIAFIDNLDSFSHNIIHAFQTLGCNVETFDGRGEIVDFNHDAVVIGPGPGRPEISPLSMHAASLDLPVLGICLGHQAIGLARGMELVESPLGPVHGVPSTIIADGNGLLPKGKHVMTRYNSLVLRGEGEVSVTANDETGTLPMEIRDGNTYGLQFHPESIGSDGGMDVLSEFLHRVAHC
;
A
#
# COMPACT_ATOMS: atom_id res chain seq x y z
N THR A 1 6.76 38.46 -44.32
CA THR A 1 6.25 37.52 -43.31
C THR A 1 6.75 36.12 -43.62
N LYS A 2 7.78 35.68 -42.88
CA LYS A 2 8.27 34.31 -43.00
C LYS A 2 7.31 33.38 -42.27
N PRO A 3 6.99 32.20 -42.82
CA PRO A 3 6.15 31.21 -42.13
C PRO A 3 6.93 30.60 -40.93
N ILE A 4 6.23 30.45 -39.84
CA ILE A 4 6.70 29.76 -38.62
C ILE A 4 6.87 28.27 -39.00
N PRO A 5 8.02 27.62 -38.70
CA PRO A 5 8.17 26.19 -38.91
C PRO A 5 7.20 25.46 -37.98
N LYS A 6 6.38 24.57 -38.56
CA LYS A 6 5.61 23.57 -37.76
C LYS A 6 6.61 22.72 -37.02
N GLY A 7 6.74 22.95 -35.71
CA GLY A 7 7.45 22.06 -34.84
C GLY A 7 6.79 20.71 -34.84
N ASP A 8 7.54 19.66 -35.09
CA ASP A 8 7.16 18.29 -34.85
C ASP A 8 6.74 18.21 -33.38
N LEU A 9 5.44 18.10 -33.13
CA LEU A 9 4.92 17.58 -31.89
C LEU A 9 5.32 16.12 -31.89
N GLY A 10 6.48 15.84 -31.34
CA GLY A 10 6.92 14.49 -31.04
C GLY A 10 5.84 13.85 -30.19
N ILE A 11 4.99 13.06 -30.82
CA ILE A 11 4.16 12.09 -30.15
C ILE A 11 5.17 11.07 -29.61
N TYR A 12 5.62 11.29 -28.37
CA TYR A 12 6.29 10.23 -27.65
C TYR A 12 5.27 9.08 -27.56
N PRO A 13 5.58 7.91 -28.11
CA PRO A 13 4.75 6.75 -27.88
C PRO A 13 4.86 6.42 -26.40
N LEU A 14 3.84 6.77 -25.63
CA LEU A 14 3.61 6.27 -24.28
C LEU A 14 3.20 4.77 -24.33
N TYR A 15 3.77 4.02 -25.24
CA TYR A 15 3.83 2.58 -25.18
C TYR A 15 5.16 2.22 -24.49
N VAL A 16 5.24 2.45 -23.17
CA VAL A 16 6.00 1.52 -22.35
C VAL A 16 5.27 0.19 -22.56
N GLU A 17 5.92 -0.76 -23.22
CA GLU A 17 5.51 -2.16 -23.14
C GLU A 17 5.40 -2.46 -21.65
N GLN A 18 4.18 -2.47 -21.13
CA GLN A 18 3.91 -3.09 -19.87
C GLN A 18 4.30 -4.53 -20.10
N GLN A 19 5.47 -4.91 -19.60
CA GLN A 19 5.77 -6.32 -19.41
C GLN A 19 4.60 -6.82 -18.57
N SER A 20 3.68 -7.54 -19.21
CA SER A 20 2.49 -8.06 -18.56
C SER A 20 3.00 -8.96 -17.42
N PHE A 21 2.80 -8.49 -16.19
CA PHE A 21 3.09 -9.31 -15.03
C PHE A 21 2.29 -10.60 -15.18
N GLN A 22 2.99 -11.72 -15.24
CA GLN A 22 2.38 -13.03 -15.26
C GLN A 22 2.60 -13.63 -13.88
N PRO A 23 1.55 -13.74 -13.06
CA PRO A 23 1.68 -14.33 -11.74
C PRO A 23 2.18 -15.77 -11.87
N LYS A 24 3.16 -16.13 -11.06
CA LYS A 24 3.68 -17.51 -10.99
C LYS A 24 2.66 -18.46 -10.37
N GLU A 25 1.74 -17.92 -9.60
CA GLU A 25 0.71 -18.64 -8.84
C GLU A 25 -0.57 -17.79 -8.76
N LEU A 26 -1.74 -18.47 -8.70
CA LEU A 26 -3.05 -17.87 -8.46
C LEU A 26 -3.55 -18.34 -7.10
N PHE A 27 -3.93 -17.40 -6.24
CA PHE A 27 -4.19 -17.69 -4.83
C PHE A 27 -5.62 -18.15 -4.50
N ASN A 28 -6.62 -17.79 -5.32
CA ASN A 28 -8.05 -18.10 -5.09
C ASN A 28 -8.59 -17.72 -3.69
N LEU A 29 -8.04 -16.67 -3.10
CA LEU A 29 -8.43 -16.16 -1.79
C LEU A 29 -9.54 -15.12 -1.92
N ASN A 30 -10.38 -15.02 -0.87
CA ASN A 30 -11.42 -13.99 -0.75
C ASN A 30 -10.87 -12.83 0.08
N ILE A 31 -10.77 -11.66 -0.51
CA ILE A 31 -10.21 -10.46 0.09
C ILE A 31 -11.31 -9.43 0.32
N ALA A 32 -11.46 -8.96 1.55
CA ALA A 32 -12.23 -7.76 1.84
C ALA A 32 -11.34 -6.53 1.59
N PHE A 33 -11.71 -5.67 0.65
CA PHE A 33 -11.01 -4.43 0.38
C PHE A 33 -11.81 -3.24 0.94
N ILE A 34 -11.21 -2.48 1.86
CA ILE A 34 -11.80 -1.27 2.41
C ILE A 34 -11.34 -0.08 1.59
N ASP A 35 -12.28 0.49 0.83
CA ASP A 35 -12.05 1.66 -0.01
C ASP A 35 -12.24 2.95 0.79
N ASN A 36 -11.17 3.70 0.93
CA ASN A 36 -11.16 5.01 1.57
C ASN A 36 -11.27 6.16 0.55
N LEU A 37 -11.83 5.88 -0.64
CA LEU A 37 -12.09 6.84 -1.72
C LEU A 37 -10.82 7.46 -2.29
N ASP A 38 -9.82 6.62 -2.53
CA ASP A 38 -8.57 6.99 -3.20
C ASP A 38 -8.63 6.68 -4.70
N SER A 39 -7.96 7.50 -5.50
CA SER A 39 -7.88 7.28 -6.95
C SER A 39 -7.12 6.01 -7.35
N PHE A 40 -6.29 5.46 -6.46
CA PHE A 40 -5.51 4.23 -6.68
C PHE A 40 -6.22 2.96 -6.19
N SER A 41 -7.38 3.05 -5.52
CA SER A 41 -8.13 1.89 -5.01
C SER A 41 -8.37 0.84 -6.08
N HIS A 42 -8.78 1.26 -7.28
CA HIS A 42 -9.01 0.33 -8.40
C HIS A 42 -7.76 -0.39 -8.88
N ASN A 43 -6.59 0.25 -8.80
CA ASN A 43 -5.32 -0.39 -9.18
C ASN A 43 -4.96 -1.51 -8.20
N ILE A 44 -5.21 -1.30 -6.90
CA ILE A 44 -4.98 -2.31 -5.86
C ILE A 44 -5.94 -3.49 -6.05
N ILE A 45 -7.23 -3.21 -6.24
CA ILE A 45 -8.24 -4.24 -6.51
C ILE A 45 -7.84 -5.07 -7.74
N HIS A 46 -7.46 -4.40 -8.84
CA HIS A 46 -7.01 -5.07 -10.06
C HIS A 46 -5.74 -5.91 -9.83
N ALA A 47 -4.81 -5.44 -9.02
CA ALA A 47 -3.60 -6.19 -8.68
C ALA A 47 -3.94 -7.52 -7.97
N PHE A 48 -4.82 -7.49 -6.96
CA PHE A 48 -5.27 -8.71 -6.28
C PHE A 48 -6.05 -9.65 -7.20
N GLN A 49 -6.92 -9.11 -8.07
CA GLN A 49 -7.64 -9.90 -9.08
C GLN A 49 -6.68 -10.56 -10.07
N THR A 50 -5.61 -9.85 -10.49
CA THR A 50 -4.55 -10.41 -11.34
C THR A 50 -3.82 -11.55 -10.65
N LEU A 51 -3.66 -11.51 -9.33
CA LEU A 51 -3.12 -12.59 -8.50
C LEU A 51 -4.13 -13.72 -8.22
N GLY A 52 -5.33 -13.66 -8.80
CA GLY A 52 -6.35 -14.71 -8.72
C GLY A 52 -7.27 -14.62 -7.51
N CYS A 53 -7.30 -13.48 -6.79
CA CYS A 53 -8.18 -13.30 -5.65
C CYS A 53 -9.58 -12.83 -6.07
N ASN A 54 -10.60 -13.23 -5.28
CA ASN A 54 -11.91 -12.61 -5.30
C ASN A 54 -11.86 -11.40 -4.36
N VAL A 55 -12.27 -10.22 -4.83
CA VAL A 55 -12.21 -8.99 -4.03
C VAL A 55 -13.61 -8.43 -3.85
N GLU A 56 -14.06 -8.36 -2.59
CA GLU A 56 -15.27 -7.65 -2.18
C GLU A 56 -14.90 -6.29 -1.59
N THR A 57 -15.59 -5.23 -2.03
CA THR A 57 -15.26 -3.85 -1.66
C THR A 57 -16.25 -3.29 -0.66
N PHE A 58 -15.74 -2.65 0.39
CA PHE A 58 -16.48 -2.02 1.47
C PHE A 58 -16.13 -0.54 1.54
N ASP A 59 -17.11 0.33 1.81
CA ASP A 59 -16.88 1.76 2.06
C ASP A 59 -16.22 1.93 3.44
N GLY A 60 -15.03 2.52 3.49
CA GLY A 60 -14.30 2.75 4.73
C GLY A 60 -15.02 3.66 5.73
N ARG A 61 -15.94 4.51 5.24
CA ARG A 61 -16.81 5.39 6.06
C ARG A 61 -18.17 4.77 6.39
N GLY A 62 -18.41 3.53 5.90
CA GLY A 62 -19.61 2.77 6.13
C GLY A 62 -19.74 2.24 7.54
N GLU A 63 -20.75 1.40 7.73
CA GLU A 63 -20.98 0.71 9.00
C GLU A 63 -19.88 -0.29 9.30
N ILE A 64 -19.62 -0.50 10.59
CA ILE A 64 -18.70 -1.56 11.04
C ILE A 64 -19.39 -2.90 10.79
N VAL A 65 -18.68 -3.79 10.09
CA VAL A 65 -19.14 -5.14 9.75
C VAL A 65 -18.10 -6.17 10.14
N ASP A 66 -18.54 -7.40 10.37
CA ASP A 66 -17.66 -8.55 10.52
C ASP A 66 -17.23 -9.06 9.14
N PHE A 67 -15.96 -9.48 9.02
CA PHE A 67 -15.42 -10.01 7.79
C PHE A 67 -15.36 -11.54 7.83
N ASN A 68 -15.92 -12.18 6.80
CA ASN A 68 -15.81 -13.63 6.57
C ASN A 68 -14.95 -13.86 5.31
N HIS A 69 -13.73 -13.32 5.34
CA HIS A 69 -12.77 -13.33 4.25
C HIS A 69 -11.44 -13.92 4.73
N ASP A 70 -10.60 -14.35 3.81
CA ASP A 70 -9.29 -14.91 4.13
C ASP A 70 -8.32 -13.81 4.60
N ALA A 71 -8.50 -12.58 4.13
CA ALA A 71 -7.76 -11.41 4.58
C ALA A 71 -8.55 -10.10 4.34
N VAL A 72 -8.12 -9.05 5.04
CA VAL A 72 -8.63 -7.68 4.86
C VAL A 72 -7.51 -6.78 4.33
N VAL A 73 -7.82 -5.98 3.31
CA VAL A 73 -6.93 -4.95 2.78
C VAL A 73 -7.53 -3.59 3.05
N ILE A 74 -6.85 -2.77 3.84
CA ILE A 74 -7.24 -1.38 4.12
C ILE A 74 -6.54 -0.50 3.08
N GLY A 75 -7.32 0.07 2.16
CA GLY A 75 -6.83 0.89 1.06
C GLY A 75 -6.30 2.26 1.49
N PRO A 76 -5.63 2.96 0.56
CA PRO A 76 -5.25 4.35 0.72
C PRO A 76 -6.47 5.26 0.78
N GLY A 77 -6.27 6.51 1.19
CA GLY A 77 -7.34 7.50 1.23
C GLY A 77 -6.85 8.87 1.67
N PRO A 78 -7.65 9.91 1.45
CA PRO A 78 -7.34 11.27 1.90
C PRO A 78 -7.61 11.45 3.39
N GLY A 79 -6.85 12.36 4.00
CA GLY A 79 -7.04 12.78 5.38
C GLY A 79 -6.38 11.84 6.39
N ARG A 80 -7.08 11.59 7.49
CA ARG A 80 -6.60 10.77 8.62
C ARG A 80 -7.45 9.52 8.77
N PRO A 81 -6.89 8.39 9.23
CA PRO A 81 -7.62 7.12 9.36
C PRO A 81 -8.85 7.21 10.28
N GLU A 82 -8.85 8.10 11.27
CA GLU A 82 -9.92 8.23 12.24
C GLU A 82 -11.27 8.65 11.64
N ILE A 83 -11.25 9.21 10.41
CA ILE A 83 -12.50 9.51 9.66
C ILE A 83 -13.11 8.28 8.97
N SER A 84 -12.44 7.14 9.05
CA SER A 84 -12.82 5.87 8.44
C SER A 84 -13.02 4.79 9.52
N PRO A 85 -14.20 4.73 10.15
CA PRO A 85 -14.45 3.81 11.27
C PRO A 85 -14.19 2.34 10.92
N LEU A 86 -14.54 1.93 9.70
CA LEU A 86 -14.33 0.55 9.24
C LEU A 86 -12.83 0.24 9.08
N SER A 87 -12.02 1.19 8.61
CA SER A 87 -10.56 1.02 8.54
C SER A 87 -9.92 0.89 9.93
N MET A 88 -10.35 1.71 10.88
CA MET A 88 -9.85 1.63 12.26
C MET A 88 -10.27 0.34 12.94
N HIS A 89 -11.51 -0.13 12.69
CA HIS A 89 -11.98 -1.44 13.17
C HIS A 89 -11.13 -2.58 12.57
N ALA A 90 -10.96 -2.60 11.26
CA ALA A 90 -10.20 -3.63 10.55
C ALA A 90 -8.74 -3.70 10.99
N ALA A 91 -8.12 -2.54 11.30
CA ALA A 91 -6.75 -2.46 11.81
C ALA A 91 -6.55 -3.18 13.16
N SER A 92 -7.64 -3.47 13.88
CA SER A 92 -7.61 -4.10 15.21
C SER A 92 -8.06 -5.58 15.20
N LEU A 93 -8.35 -6.14 14.02
CA LEU A 93 -8.83 -7.52 13.90
C LEU A 93 -7.71 -8.56 14.10
N ASP A 94 -8.11 -9.74 14.56
CA ASP A 94 -7.25 -10.93 14.62
C ASP A 94 -7.41 -11.76 13.34
N LEU A 95 -7.20 -11.10 12.19
CA LEU A 95 -7.19 -11.67 10.84
C LEU A 95 -5.93 -11.19 10.13
N PRO A 96 -5.51 -11.83 9.03
CA PRO A 96 -4.50 -11.27 8.17
C PRO A 96 -4.95 -9.92 7.60
N VAL A 97 -4.21 -8.86 7.88
CA VAL A 97 -4.51 -7.48 7.44
C VAL A 97 -3.34 -6.88 6.69
N LEU A 98 -3.62 -6.27 5.55
CA LEU A 98 -2.67 -5.41 4.83
C LEU A 98 -3.20 -3.99 4.80
N GLY A 99 -2.48 -3.03 5.36
CA GLY A 99 -2.77 -1.60 5.26
C GLY A 99 -1.86 -0.89 4.27
N ILE A 100 -2.43 -0.16 3.30
CA ILE A 100 -1.66 0.62 2.31
C ILE A 100 -1.91 2.12 2.56
N CYS A 101 -0.85 2.89 2.71
CA CYS A 101 -0.85 4.34 2.94
C CYS A 101 -1.71 4.72 4.17
N LEU A 102 -2.96 5.16 3.99
CA LEU A 102 -3.90 5.41 5.11
C LEU A 102 -4.09 4.13 5.95
N GLY A 103 -4.17 2.95 5.33
CA GLY A 103 -4.29 1.68 6.03
C GLY A 103 -3.08 1.36 6.92
N HIS A 104 -1.85 1.66 6.48
CA HIS A 104 -0.65 1.58 7.30
C HIS A 104 -0.75 2.49 8.54
N GLN A 105 -1.24 3.70 8.33
CA GLN A 105 -1.43 4.67 9.41
C GLN A 105 -2.51 4.22 10.41
N ALA A 106 -3.60 3.60 9.91
CA ALA A 106 -4.64 3.02 10.76
C ALA A 106 -4.07 1.90 11.66
N ILE A 107 -3.27 1.00 11.10
CA ILE A 107 -2.60 -0.08 11.84
C ILE A 107 -1.66 0.50 12.92
N GLY A 108 -0.81 1.47 12.56
CA GLY A 108 0.10 2.09 13.50
C GLY A 108 -0.62 2.76 14.67
N LEU A 109 -1.69 3.52 14.40
CA LEU A 109 -2.53 4.13 15.43
C LEU A 109 -3.18 3.07 16.34
N ALA A 110 -3.72 2.00 15.77
CA ALA A 110 -4.33 0.89 16.52
C ALA A 110 -3.32 0.16 17.42
N ARG A 111 -2.03 0.26 17.12
CA ARG A 111 -0.91 -0.32 17.88
C ARG A 111 -0.15 0.68 18.74
N GLY A 112 -0.70 1.89 18.95
CA GLY A 112 -0.16 2.88 19.89
C GLY A 112 0.90 3.83 19.34
N MET A 113 1.20 3.79 18.03
CA MET A 113 2.04 4.81 17.39
C MET A 113 1.28 6.14 17.24
N GLU A 114 2.02 7.22 17.01
CA GLU A 114 1.46 8.54 16.73
C GLU A 114 1.46 8.81 15.22
N LEU A 115 0.44 9.51 14.72
CA LEU A 115 0.38 10.01 13.35
C LEU A 115 0.64 11.51 13.34
N VAL A 116 1.75 11.91 12.70
CA VAL A 116 2.24 13.29 12.66
C VAL A 116 2.48 13.77 11.24
N GLU A 117 2.60 15.06 11.04
CA GLU A 117 3.09 15.63 9.78
C GLU A 117 4.54 15.17 9.53
N SER A 118 4.84 14.83 8.27
CA SER A 118 6.18 14.41 7.90
C SER A 118 7.20 15.53 8.12
N PRO A 119 8.23 15.32 8.93
CA PRO A 119 9.28 16.31 9.14
C PRO A 119 10.09 16.61 7.88
N LEU A 120 10.00 15.73 6.87
CA LEU A 120 10.65 15.89 5.56
C LEU A 120 9.73 16.56 4.52
N GLY A 121 8.52 16.99 4.95
CA GLY A 121 7.50 17.54 4.07
C GLY A 121 6.68 16.47 3.32
N PRO A 122 5.69 16.93 2.54
CA PRO A 122 4.83 16.03 1.76
C PRO A 122 5.57 15.41 0.57
N VAL A 123 5.21 14.16 0.27
CA VAL A 123 5.69 13.43 -0.92
C VAL A 123 4.49 13.10 -1.78
N HIS A 124 4.52 13.43 -3.07
CA HIS A 124 3.42 13.21 -4.00
C HIS A 124 3.92 12.57 -5.30
N GLY A 125 3.73 11.25 -5.43
CA GLY A 125 4.05 10.50 -6.64
C GLY A 125 5.55 10.41 -6.94
N VAL A 126 6.39 10.47 -5.91
CA VAL A 126 7.83 10.42 -6.06
C VAL A 126 8.36 9.06 -5.62
N PRO A 127 9.12 8.35 -6.48
CA PRO A 127 9.87 7.17 -6.06
C PRO A 127 10.82 7.52 -4.92
N SER A 128 10.78 6.73 -3.86
CA SER A 128 11.59 6.91 -2.65
C SER A 128 12.36 5.63 -2.36
N THR A 129 13.60 5.78 -1.89
CA THR A 129 14.39 4.64 -1.43
C THR A 129 13.88 4.17 -0.08
N ILE A 130 13.61 2.87 0.03
CA ILE A 130 13.17 2.18 1.24
C ILE A 130 14.22 1.13 1.59
N ILE A 131 14.58 1.06 2.86
CA ILE A 131 15.57 0.11 3.38
C ILE A 131 14.86 -0.90 4.26
N ALA A 132 14.79 -2.15 3.81
CA ALA A 132 14.13 -3.25 4.50
C ALA A 132 15.13 -4.18 5.19
N ASP A 133 14.74 -4.70 6.35
CA ASP A 133 15.54 -5.68 7.12
C ASP A 133 15.28 -7.14 6.70
N GLY A 134 14.18 -7.38 5.93
CA GLY A 134 13.76 -8.69 5.43
C GLY A 134 12.83 -9.47 6.35
N ASN A 135 12.34 -8.85 7.43
CA ASN A 135 11.41 -9.48 8.36
C ASN A 135 9.92 -9.18 8.03
N GLY A 136 9.68 -8.33 7.05
CA GLY A 136 8.36 -7.97 6.54
C GLY A 136 8.01 -8.65 5.22
N LEU A 137 7.28 -7.92 4.36
CA LEU A 137 6.94 -8.34 2.99
C LEU A 137 8.05 -8.01 1.99
N LEU A 138 8.85 -6.95 2.29
CA LEU A 138 10.00 -6.60 1.49
C LEU A 138 11.20 -7.50 1.83
N PRO A 139 11.90 -8.07 0.83
CA PRO A 139 13.17 -8.74 1.07
C PRO A 139 14.21 -7.76 1.63
N LYS A 140 15.20 -8.28 2.34
CA LYS A 140 16.29 -7.47 2.87
C LYS A 140 17.01 -6.72 1.77
N GLY A 141 17.11 -5.39 1.91
CA GLY A 141 17.84 -4.56 0.96
C GLY A 141 17.22 -3.19 0.71
N LYS A 142 17.64 -2.59 -0.40
CA LYS A 142 17.13 -1.31 -0.88
C LYS A 142 16.06 -1.55 -1.95
N HIS A 143 14.96 -0.83 -1.85
CA HIS A 143 13.84 -0.88 -2.78
C HIS A 143 13.45 0.53 -3.19
N VAL A 144 12.93 0.69 -4.39
CA VAL A 144 12.38 1.97 -4.88
C VAL A 144 10.86 1.84 -4.91
N MET A 145 10.17 2.62 -4.08
CA MET A 145 8.71 2.56 -3.95
C MET A 145 8.10 3.97 -4.03
N THR A 146 6.97 4.09 -4.69
CA THR A 146 6.27 5.37 -4.84
C THR A 146 5.47 5.71 -3.58
N ARG A 147 5.53 6.99 -3.19
CA ARG A 147 4.83 7.52 -2.01
C ARG A 147 3.94 8.71 -2.36
N TYR A 148 2.81 8.83 -1.61
CA TYR A 148 1.83 9.92 -1.76
C TYR A 148 1.34 10.38 -0.39
N ASN A 149 2.24 10.70 0.55
CA ASN A 149 1.85 11.00 1.93
C ASN A 149 2.46 12.30 2.46
N SER A 150 1.68 13.02 3.26
CA SER A 150 2.10 14.15 4.08
C SER A 150 2.17 13.79 5.56
N LEU A 151 1.48 12.71 5.97
CA LEU A 151 1.47 12.19 7.33
C LEU A 151 2.32 10.93 7.41
N VAL A 152 2.96 10.72 8.56
CA VAL A 152 3.83 9.58 8.85
C VAL A 152 3.60 9.07 10.27
N LEU A 153 3.82 7.77 10.48
CA LEU A 153 3.87 7.19 11.82
C LEU A 153 5.15 7.59 12.54
N ARG A 154 5.04 7.78 13.86
CA ARG A 154 6.14 8.11 14.74
C ARG A 154 5.96 7.44 16.11
N GLY A 155 7.07 7.31 16.84
CA GLY A 155 7.08 6.75 18.19
C GLY A 155 7.14 5.23 18.18
N GLU A 156 7.06 4.67 19.38
CA GLU A 156 7.02 3.23 19.60
C GLU A 156 5.56 2.75 19.64
N GLY A 157 5.34 1.52 19.21
CA GLY A 157 4.04 0.86 19.26
C GLY A 157 4.21 -0.65 19.38
N GLU A 158 3.11 -1.36 19.50
CA GLU A 158 3.10 -2.84 19.55
C GLU A 158 3.28 -3.43 18.13
N VAL A 159 4.28 -2.93 17.40
CA VAL A 159 4.66 -3.37 16.05
C VAL A 159 6.17 -3.42 15.89
N SER A 160 6.64 -4.25 14.98
CA SER A 160 8.00 -4.21 14.47
C SER A 160 8.06 -3.31 13.23
N VAL A 161 9.01 -2.37 13.18
CA VAL A 161 9.32 -1.62 11.96
C VAL A 161 10.29 -2.46 11.14
N THR A 162 9.84 -2.97 9.99
CA THR A 162 10.60 -3.88 9.13
C THR A 162 11.24 -3.19 7.93
N ALA A 163 10.79 -1.96 7.62
CA ALA A 163 11.47 -1.09 6.66
C ALA A 163 11.31 0.39 7.04
N ASN A 164 12.35 1.17 6.69
CA ASN A 164 12.39 2.62 6.89
C ASN A 164 12.68 3.33 5.56
N ASP A 165 12.47 4.65 5.55
CA ASP A 165 13.00 5.52 4.51
C ASP A 165 14.56 5.51 4.53
N GLU A 166 15.18 6.12 3.54
CA GLU A 166 16.65 6.16 3.42
C GLU A 166 17.35 6.87 4.59
N THR A 167 16.64 7.71 5.34
CA THR A 167 17.18 8.38 6.53
C THR A 167 17.15 7.47 7.76
N GLY A 168 16.42 6.36 7.71
CA GLY A 168 16.21 5.42 8.81
C GLY A 168 15.27 5.93 9.89
N THR A 169 14.52 7.02 9.62
CA THR A 169 13.70 7.69 10.65
C THR A 169 12.20 7.52 10.47
N LEU A 170 11.75 7.25 9.26
CA LEU A 170 10.33 7.14 8.96
C LEU A 170 9.94 5.68 8.69
N PRO A 171 9.03 5.08 9.47
CA PRO A 171 8.52 3.73 9.22
C PRO A 171 7.82 3.67 7.85
N MET A 172 8.32 2.80 6.98
CA MET A 172 7.76 2.54 5.65
C MET A 172 7.06 1.20 5.56
N GLU A 173 7.46 0.25 6.40
CA GLU A 173 6.76 -1.00 6.61
C GLU A 173 6.74 -1.33 8.11
N ILE A 174 5.56 -1.71 8.61
CA ILE A 174 5.35 -2.20 9.98
C ILE A 174 4.70 -3.57 9.95
N ARG A 175 4.95 -4.37 11.00
CA ARG A 175 4.39 -5.71 11.14
C ARG A 175 4.02 -6.02 12.58
N ASP A 176 2.85 -6.65 12.76
CA ASP A 176 2.43 -7.34 13.99
C ASP A 176 1.76 -8.67 13.61
N GLY A 177 2.45 -9.80 13.88
CA GLY A 177 1.96 -11.11 13.45
C GLY A 177 1.70 -11.19 11.95
N ASN A 178 0.43 -11.37 11.58
CA ASN A 178 -0.07 -11.42 10.21
C ASN A 178 -0.67 -10.08 9.71
N THR A 179 -0.46 -9.02 10.47
CA THR A 179 -0.85 -7.66 10.11
C THR A 179 0.37 -6.90 9.58
N TYR A 180 0.25 -6.34 8.38
CA TYR A 180 1.29 -5.60 7.68
C TYR A 180 0.79 -4.22 7.27
N GLY A 181 1.61 -3.20 7.46
CA GLY A 181 1.32 -1.85 7.00
C GLY A 181 2.42 -1.33 6.09
N LEU A 182 2.05 -0.81 4.92
CA LEU A 182 2.94 -0.23 3.91
C LEU A 182 2.60 1.25 3.72
N GLN A 183 3.54 2.15 4.02
CA GLN A 183 3.34 3.60 3.79
C GLN A 183 3.40 3.95 2.30
N PHE A 184 4.05 3.14 1.50
CA PHE A 184 4.17 3.29 0.05
C PHE A 184 3.05 2.57 -0.70
N HIS A 185 2.96 2.82 -2.00
CA HIS A 185 1.96 2.28 -2.91
C HIS A 185 2.57 1.17 -3.78
N PRO A 186 2.42 -0.12 -3.42
CA PRO A 186 2.97 -1.22 -4.20
C PRO A 186 2.33 -1.35 -5.59
N GLU A 187 1.07 -0.90 -5.74
CA GLU A 187 0.33 -0.91 -7.00
C GLU A 187 0.78 0.15 -8.02
N SER A 188 1.58 1.11 -7.57
CA SER A 188 2.05 2.21 -8.41
C SER A 188 3.10 1.73 -9.41
N ILE A 189 3.03 2.19 -10.66
CA ILE A 189 3.98 1.85 -11.73
C ILE A 189 5.44 2.26 -11.39
N GLY A 190 5.62 3.22 -10.49
CA GLY A 190 6.95 3.65 -10.01
C GLY A 190 7.46 2.83 -8.82
N SER A 191 6.78 1.76 -8.43
CA SER A 191 7.18 0.87 -7.33
C SER A 191 7.80 -0.40 -7.90
N ASP A 192 9.12 -0.55 -7.74
CA ASP A 192 9.85 -1.72 -8.23
C ASP A 192 9.47 -2.98 -7.43
N GLY A 193 9.00 -4.02 -8.12
CA GLY A 193 8.58 -5.27 -7.46
C GLY A 193 7.32 -5.15 -6.61
N GLY A 194 6.49 -4.13 -6.80
CA GLY A 194 5.28 -3.94 -6.01
C GLY A 194 4.30 -5.10 -6.06
N MET A 195 4.16 -5.77 -7.22
CA MET A 195 3.35 -6.98 -7.36
C MET A 195 3.92 -8.16 -6.57
N ASP A 196 5.25 -8.26 -6.44
CA ASP A 196 5.88 -9.31 -5.62
C ASP A 196 5.59 -9.09 -4.13
N VAL A 197 5.51 -7.83 -3.67
CA VAL A 197 5.11 -7.49 -2.29
C VAL A 197 3.67 -7.94 -2.01
N LEU A 198 2.73 -7.68 -2.93
CA LEU A 198 1.34 -8.12 -2.79
C LEU A 198 1.23 -9.65 -2.84
N SER A 199 2.00 -10.30 -3.72
CA SER A 199 2.07 -11.75 -3.80
C SER A 199 2.63 -12.36 -2.50
N GLU A 200 3.67 -11.77 -1.91
CA GLU A 200 4.25 -12.23 -0.63
C GLU A 200 3.22 -12.14 0.50
N PHE A 201 2.42 -11.07 0.56
CA PHE A 201 1.32 -11.00 1.52
C PHE A 201 0.33 -12.17 1.35
N LEU A 202 -0.08 -12.47 0.11
CA LEU A 202 -0.99 -13.59 -0.15
C LEU A 202 -0.38 -14.95 0.18
N HIS A 203 0.92 -15.14 -0.02
CA HIS A 203 1.63 -16.33 0.44
C HIS A 203 1.55 -16.48 1.96
N ARG A 204 1.71 -15.38 2.71
CA ARG A 204 1.57 -15.40 4.18
C ARG A 204 0.16 -15.78 4.60
N VAL A 205 -0.88 -15.23 3.92
CA VAL A 205 -2.29 -15.56 4.18
C VAL A 205 -2.57 -17.05 3.93
N ALA A 206 -2.11 -17.59 2.81
CA ALA A 206 -2.37 -18.97 2.42
C ALA A 206 -1.70 -20.02 3.34
N HIS A 207 -0.76 -19.59 4.19
CA HIS A 207 -0.03 -20.48 5.11
C HIS A 207 -0.28 -20.13 6.59
N CYS A 208 -1.35 -19.37 6.89
CA CYS A 208 -1.78 -19.04 8.26
C CYS A 208 -2.57 -20.18 8.93
#